data_7ed997b0d1b65c06411e4d25057015cc
#
_entry.id   7ed997b0d1b65c06411e4d25057015cc
#
_cell.length_a   1.000
_cell.length_b   1.000
_cell.length_c   1.000
_cell.angle_alpha   90.00
_cell.angle_beta   90.00
_cell.angle_gamma   90.00
#
_symmetry.space_group_name_H-M   'P 1'
#
loop_
_entity.id
_entity.type
_entity.pdbx_description
1 polymer ?
#
loop_
_entity_poly.entity_id
_entity_poly.type
_entity_poly.pdbx_seq_one_letter_code
_entity_poly.pdbx_strand_id
1 'polypeptide(L)'
;LSDRVTAALEPSLGRRQAAPSNRRPLLFLVTFWIGFNLRAAILGVPPVLSLVRTDLHLSYAEVGLLSSLPILTFAAAAIPASALVRRWGGYAVVAAGLVAAAVGELLRVLPGGAFSLFIGTALMGVGIAITQPGLPALFQRWFEGRVQTGSITLTLGITVGEMVAASISRTVLFGWLHSWQGTMVVWGLVGLSCALVWLFGVPRTRVGLSAGTSWELGPLFRSPRLWALYTCFGGQSLVFFSANTWIPDSVVGGPHSTLASLSLAMLNGIMIPVDVGLLLLRRPFANRRWFYVLSGIVTVVGTGGWLLYCREQPILFAALIGVGVAMNFAGLFAFPAMVAEPSRVAPLTAVMLTTGYACAFCGPFLGGVAIDLGGGDRSPFLPIVAASLIMVVAATRIPARLPAGLGQVRGRPPAPAES
;
A
#
# COMPACT_ATOMS: atom_id res chain seq x y z
N LEU A 1 3.67 -59.48 -11.73
CA LEU A 1 3.37 -58.99 -10.33
C LEU A 1 3.92 -57.59 -10.10
N SER A 2 4.91 -57.10 -10.87
CA SER A 2 5.54 -55.77 -10.73
C SER A 2 4.65 -54.62 -11.23
N ASP A 3 3.82 -54.85 -12.26
CA ASP A 3 3.01 -53.78 -12.88
C ASP A 3 1.68 -53.48 -12.17
N ARG A 4 1.26 -54.31 -11.22
CA ARG A 4 0.04 -54.06 -10.43
C ARG A 4 0.30 -53.32 -9.13
N VAL A 5 1.54 -53.19 -8.69
CA VAL A 5 1.91 -52.45 -7.46
C VAL A 5 2.16 -50.97 -7.76
N THR A 6 2.58 -50.62 -8.98
CA THR A 6 2.81 -49.22 -9.40
C THR A 6 1.52 -48.44 -9.66
N ALA A 7 0.42 -49.15 -9.98
CA ALA A 7 -0.87 -48.50 -10.25
C ALA A 7 -1.69 -48.15 -8.97
N ALA A 8 -1.25 -48.62 -7.80
CA ALA A 8 -1.98 -48.40 -6.54
C ALA A 8 -1.40 -47.26 -5.68
N LEU A 9 -0.39 -46.54 -6.14
CA LEU A 9 0.29 -45.44 -5.43
C LEU A 9 0.25 -44.10 -6.18
N GLU A 10 -0.68 -43.91 -7.11
CA GLU A 10 -1.07 -42.54 -7.45
C GLU A 10 -1.97 -42.01 -6.32
N PRO A 11 -1.42 -41.18 -5.42
CA PRO A 11 -2.29 -40.48 -4.51
C PRO A 11 -3.21 -39.64 -5.37
N SER A 12 -4.49 -39.68 -5.10
CA SER A 12 -5.54 -38.80 -5.59
C SER A 12 -5.17 -37.36 -5.33
N LEU A 13 -4.23 -36.80 -6.07
CA LEU A 13 -4.02 -35.38 -6.23
C LEU A 13 -5.31 -34.87 -6.86
N GLY A 14 -6.27 -34.51 -6.00
CA GLY A 14 -7.54 -33.95 -6.40
C GLY A 14 -7.25 -32.93 -7.47
N ARG A 15 -7.79 -33.16 -8.67
CA ARG A 15 -7.68 -32.25 -9.83
C ARG A 15 -7.89 -30.84 -9.29
N ARG A 16 -6.81 -30.06 -9.22
CA ARG A 16 -6.87 -28.63 -8.94
C ARG A 16 -7.78 -28.05 -10.02
N GLN A 17 -9.03 -27.80 -9.69
CA GLN A 17 -9.98 -27.17 -10.62
C GLN A 17 -9.49 -25.75 -10.86
N ALA A 18 -8.71 -25.55 -11.90
CA ALA A 18 -8.40 -24.22 -12.43
C ALA A 18 -9.71 -23.52 -12.75
N ALA A 19 -9.78 -22.22 -12.54
CA ALA A 19 -10.95 -21.45 -12.94
C ALA A 19 -11.23 -21.69 -14.43
N PRO A 20 -12.48 -21.96 -14.83
CA PRO A 20 -12.81 -22.21 -16.22
C PRO A 20 -12.34 -21.03 -17.07
N SER A 21 -11.69 -21.31 -18.19
CA SER A 21 -11.04 -20.34 -19.08
C SER A 21 -11.92 -19.16 -19.45
N ASN A 22 -13.23 -19.38 -19.50
CA ASN A 22 -14.25 -18.38 -19.85
C ASN A 22 -14.47 -17.31 -18.76
N ARG A 23 -14.01 -17.52 -17.52
CA ARG A 23 -14.15 -16.54 -16.41
C ARG A 23 -12.89 -15.72 -16.14
N ARG A 24 -11.80 -15.99 -16.82
CA ARG A 24 -10.52 -15.28 -16.62
C ARG A 24 -10.62 -13.76 -16.84
N PRO A 25 -11.30 -13.25 -17.92
CA PRO A 25 -11.43 -11.79 -18.09
C PRO A 25 -12.17 -11.12 -16.95
N LEU A 26 -13.23 -11.76 -16.42
CA LEU A 26 -13.96 -11.24 -15.25
C LEU A 26 -13.05 -11.17 -14.02
N LEU A 27 -12.23 -12.19 -13.76
CA LEU A 27 -11.32 -12.21 -12.62
C LEU A 27 -10.23 -11.12 -12.72
N PHE A 28 -9.76 -10.78 -13.92
CA PHE A 28 -8.86 -9.63 -14.12
C PHE A 28 -9.59 -8.31 -13.82
N LEU A 29 -10.79 -8.11 -14.33
CA LEU A 29 -11.59 -6.92 -14.03
C LEU A 29 -11.86 -6.77 -12.53
N VAL A 30 -12.25 -7.86 -11.87
CA VAL A 30 -12.47 -7.87 -10.41
C VAL A 30 -11.18 -7.54 -9.66
N THR A 31 -10.05 -8.12 -10.06
CA THR A 31 -8.76 -7.84 -9.45
C THR A 31 -8.35 -6.38 -9.59
N PHE A 32 -8.54 -5.80 -10.79
CA PHE A 32 -8.32 -4.38 -11.04
C PHE A 32 -9.25 -3.51 -10.17
N TRP A 33 -10.54 -3.84 -10.13
CA TRP A 33 -11.54 -3.08 -9.38
C TRP A 33 -11.29 -3.10 -7.87
N ILE A 34 -10.84 -4.24 -7.33
CA ILE A 34 -10.38 -4.33 -5.94
C ILE A 34 -9.19 -3.40 -5.73
N GLY A 35 -8.15 -3.49 -6.56
CA GLY A 35 -6.97 -2.62 -6.47
C GLY A 35 -7.36 -1.15 -6.47
N PHE A 36 -8.21 -0.75 -7.40
CA PHE A 36 -8.76 0.59 -7.51
C PHE A 36 -9.42 1.06 -6.21
N ASN A 37 -10.33 0.26 -5.66
CA ASN A 37 -11.03 0.62 -4.43
C ASN A 37 -10.10 0.68 -3.22
N LEU A 38 -9.17 -0.26 -3.05
CA LEU A 38 -8.26 -0.29 -1.89
C LEU A 38 -7.49 1.02 -1.70
N ARG A 39 -7.33 1.81 -2.76
CA ARG A 39 -6.61 3.09 -2.70
C ARG A 39 -7.51 4.30 -2.91
N ALA A 40 -8.54 4.20 -3.74
CA ALA A 40 -9.50 5.29 -3.91
C ALA A 40 -10.18 5.66 -2.59
N ALA A 41 -10.52 4.67 -1.77
CA ALA A 41 -11.08 4.86 -0.43
C ALA A 41 -10.20 5.69 0.51
N ILE A 42 -8.88 5.63 0.36
CA ILE A 42 -7.91 6.36 1.18
C ILE A 42 -7.59 7.71 0.54
N LEU A 43 -7.20 7.73 -0.73
CA LEU A 43 -6.71 8.94 -1.40
C LEU A 43 -7.81 9.85 -1.96
N GLY A 44 -9.08 9.43 -1.88
CA GLY A 44 -10.22 10.30 -2.11
C GLY A 44 -10.48 11.32 -1.01
N VAL A 45 -9.91 11.12 0.19
CA VAL A 45 -10.11 11.98 1.37
C VAL A 45 -9.20 13.20 1.39
N PRO A 46 -7.87 13.11 1.17
CA PRO A 46 -6.95 14.24 1.25
C PRO A 46 -7.40 15.49 0.49
N PRO A 47 -7.94 15.43 -0.74
CA PRO A 47 -8.37 16.63 -1.46
C PRO A 47 -9.53 17.40 -0.83
N VAL A 48 -10.30 16.78 0.07
CA VAL A 48 -11.46 17.39 0.75
C VAL A 48 -11.23 17.59 2.24
N LEU A 49 -10.04 17.28 2.78
CA LEU A 49 -9.71 17.36 4.21
C LEU A 49 -9.90 18.75 4.79
N SER A 50 -9.56 19.81 4.06
CA SER A 50 -9.75 21.19 4.51
C SER A 50 -11.22 21.53 4.73
N LEU A 51 -12.12 21.00 3.91
CA LEU A 51 -13.56 21.17 4.08
C LEU A 51 -14.05 20.42 5.31
N VAL A 52 -13.61 19.18 5.49
CA VAL A 52 -13.90 18.36 6.67
C VAL A 52 -13.42 19.05 7.94
N ARG A 53 -12.18 19.58 7.91
CA ARG A 53 -11.60 20.32 9.03
C ARG A 53 -12.45 21.54 9.43
N THR A 54 -12.85 22.32 8.44
CA THR A 54 -13.64 23.54 8.69
C THR A 54 -15.03 23.20 9.21
N ASP A 55 -15.70 22.21 8.63
CA ASP A 55 -17.07 21.81 8.99
C ASP A 55 -17.15 21.17 10.39
N LEU A 56 -16.19 20.34 10.73
CA LEU A 56 -16.12 19.61 12.00
C LEU A 56 -15.22 20.29 13.05
N HIS A 57 -14.67 21.48 12.76
CA HIS A 57 -13.78 22.25 13.64
C HIS A 57 -12.56 21.45 14.15
N LEU A 58 -11.97 20.60 13.28
CA LEU A 58 -10.82 19.78 13.65
C LEU A 58 -9.53 20.61 13.68
N SER A 59 -8.64 20.27 14.61
CA SER A 59 -7.24 20.71 14.60
C SER A 59 -6.47 20.09 13.42
N TYR A 60 -5.34 20.65 13.05
CA TYR A 60 -4.48 20.05 12.02
C TYR A 60 -3.90 18.68 12.46
N ALA A 61 -3.63 18.52 13.77
CA ALA A 61 -3.21 17.23 14.30
C ALA A 61 -4.29 16.15 14.12
N GLU A 62 -5.58 16.47 14.34
CA GLU A 62 -6.70 15.56 14.10
C GLU A 62 -6.86 15.23 12.61
N VAL A 63 -6.66 16.20 11.71
CA VAL A 63 -6.63 15.97 10.26
C VAL A 63 -5.49 15.03 9.88
N GLY A 64 -4.29 15.26 10.42
CA GLY A 64 -3.14 14.37 10.23
C GLY A 64 -3.41 12.97 10.78
N LEU A 65 -4.03 12.84 11.95
CA LEU A 65 -4.43 11.57 12.53
C LEU A 65 -5.46 10.84 11.65
N LEU A 66 -6.47 11.56 11.14
CA LEU A 66 -7.49 11.01 10.24
C LEU A 66 -6.86 10.40 8.97
N SER A 67 -5.91 11.10 8.37
CA SER A 67 -5.17 10.63 7.19
C SER A 67 -4.25 9.45 7.50
N SER A 68 -3.69 9.41 8.71
CA SER A 68 -2.77 8.35 9.15
C SER A 68 -3.48 7.08 9.63
N LEU A 69 -4.73 7.17 10.04
CA LEU A 69 -5.47 6.08 10.68
C LEU A 69 -5.56 4.81 9.84
N PRO A 70 -5.84 4.85 8.52
CA PRO A 70 -5.81 3.65 7.67
C PRO A 70 -4.43 3.00 7.64
N ILE A 71 -3.37 3.81 7.67
CA ILE A 71 -1.99 3.33 7.61
C ILE A 71 -1.62 2.58 8.89
N LEU A 72 -2.08 3.09 10.04
CA LEU A 72 -1.92 2.42 11.33
C LEU A 72 -2.61 1.05 11.33
N THR A 73 -3.81 0.96 10.76
CA THR A 73 -4.52 -0.32 10.65
C THR A 73 -3.80 -1.32 9.76
N PHE A 74 -3.09 -0.86 8.71
CA PHE A 74 -2.25 -1.72 7.88
C PHE A 74 -1.08 -2.31 8.68
N ALA A 75 -0.41 -1.48 9.47
CA ALA A 75 0.67 -1.95 10.34
C ALA A 75 0.18 -2.98 11.36
N ALA A 76 -0.96 -2.72 11.99
CA ALA A 76 -1.52 -3.58 13.04
C ALA A 76 -2.12 -4.89 12.49
N ALA A 77 -2.75 -4.85 11.30
CA ALA A 77 -3.52 -5.96 10.78
C ALA A 77 -2.72 -6.94 9.90
N ALA A 78 -1.52 -6.60 9.44
CA ALA A 78 -0.75 -7.43 8.50
C ALA A 78 -0.53 -8.87 9.00
N ILE A 79 -0.15 -9.04 10.27
CA ILE A 79 0.07 -10.35 10.88
C ILE A 79 -1.26 -11.06 11.20
N PRO A 80 -2.24 -10.46 11.91
CA PRO A 80 -3.53 -11.07 12.17
C PRO A 80 -4.29 -11.46 10.90
N ALA A 81 -4.27 -10.64 9.87
CA ALA A 81 -4.93 -10.92 8.59
C ALA A 81 -4.42 -12.21 7.94
N SER A 82 -3.11 -12.45 7.99
CA SER A 82 -2.53 -13.69 7.49
C SER A 82 -2.99 -14.92 8.29
N ALA A 83 -3.20 -14.79 9.60
CA ALA A 83 -3.77 -15.85 10.44
C ALA A 83 -5.23 -16.14 10.09
N LEU A 84 -6.02 -15.09 9.80
CA LEU A 84 -7.40 -15.23 9.34
C LEU A 84 -7.47 -15.97 7.99
N VAL A 85 -6.59 -15.66 7.03
CA VAL A 85 -6.53 -16.36 5.74
C VAL A 85 -6.25 -17.85 5.91
N ARG A 86 -5.39 -18.22 6.87
CA ARG A 86 -5.15 -19.65 7.18
C ARG A 86 -6.41 -20.35 7.73
N ARG A 87 -7.18 -19.66 8.58
CA ARG A 87 -8.33 -20.24 9.26
C ARG A 87 -9.59 -20.29 8.38
N TRP A 88 -9.88 -19.21 7.65
CA TRP A 88 -11.12 -19.04 6.91
C TRP A 88 -10.96 -19.16 5.39
N GLY A 89 -9.72 -19.16 4.91
CA GLY A 89 -9.39 -19.14 3.48
C GLY A 89 -9.46 -17.74 2.85
N GLY A 90 -8.72 -17.56 1.75
CA GLY A 90 -8.57 -16.26 1.09
C GLY A 90 -9.89 -15.64 0.64
N TYR A 91 -10.83 -16.42 0.09
CA TYR A 91 -12.12 -15.89 -0.37
C TYR A 91 -12.93 -15.23 0.76
N ALA A 92 -13.09 -15.92 1.89
CA ALA A 92 -13.90 -15.43 3.00
C ALA A 92 -13.27 -14.19 3.66
N VAL A 93 -11.94 -14.17 3.79
CA VAL A 93 -11.21 -13.03 4.37
C VAL A 93 -11.30 -11.80 3.48
N VAL A 94 -11.13 -11.96 2.17
CA VAL A 94 -11.31 -10.85 1.21
C VAL A 94 -12.75 -10.35 1.22
N ALA A 95 -13.75 -11.25 1.24
CA ALA A 95 -15.16 -10.86 1.34
C ALA A 95 -15.43 -10.04 2.61
N ALA A 96 -15.00 -10.53 3.78
CA ALA A 96 -15.16 -9.83 5.05
C ALA A 96 -14.46 -8.46 5.04
N GLY A 97 -13.25 -8.40 4.47
CA GLY A 97 -12.47 -7.17 4.34
C GLY A 97 -13.13 -6.12 3.45
N LEU A 98 -13.61 -6.52 2.27
CA LEU A 98 -14.31 -5.61 1.35
C LEU A 98 -15.63 -5.09 1.94
N VAL A 99 -16.40 -5.96 2.62
CA VAL A 99 -17.62 -5.54 3.31
C VAL A 99 -17.30 -4.58 4.45
N ALA A 100 -16.30 -4.89 5.28
CA ALA A 100 -15.90 -4.01 6.38
C ALA A 100 -15.39 -2.65 5.85
N ALA A 101 -14.63 -2.65 4.74
CA ALA A 101 -14.18 -1.41 4.10
C ALA A 101 -15.37 -0.57 3.60
N ALA A 102 -16.29 -1.16 2.85
CA ALA A 102 -17.47 -0.46 2.33
C ALA A 102 -18.37 0.09 3.45
N VAL A 103 -18.60 -0.70 4.50
CA VAL A 103 -19.35 -0.25 5.69
C VAL A 103 -18.62 0.91 6.37
N GLY A 104 -17.29 0.79 6.56
CA GLY A 104 -16.48 1.86 7.12
C GLY A 104 -16.53 3.14 6.31
N GLU A 105 -16.46 3.06 4.97
CA GLU A 105 -16.59 4.20 4.07
C GLU A 105 -17.93 4.92 4.23
N LEU A 106 -19.03 4.18 4.31
CA LEU A 106 -20.38 4.74 4.48
C LEU A 106 -20.62 5.27 5.91
N LEU A 107 -20.01 4.66 6.94
CA LEU A 107 -20.10 5.14 8.32
C LEU A 107 -19.53 6.55 8.50
N ARG A 108 -18.55 6.95 7.69
CA ARG A 108 -17.93 8.29 7.75
C ARG A 108 -18.90 9.44 7.62
N VAL A 109 -20.02 9.22 6.94
CA VAL A 109 -21.01 10.28 6.62
C VAL A 109 -22.26 10.19 7.45
N LEU A 110 -22.34 9.24 8.39
CA LEU A 110 -23.48 9.13 9.29
C LEU A 110 -23.47 10.27 10.34
N PRO A 111 -24.64 10.62 10.89
CA PRO A 111 -24.74 11.57 12.00
C PRO A 111 -23.84 11.12 13.16
N GLY A 112 -22.98 12.02 13.64
CA GLY A 112 -22.00 11.71 14.70
C GLY A 112 -20.73 12.55 14.58
N GLY A 113 -20.63 13.37 13.53
CA GLY A 113 -19.53 14.33 13.33
C GLY A 113 -18.17 13.65 13.26
N ALA A 114 -17.21 14.17 14.01
CA ALA A 114 -15.85 13.63 14.03
C ALA A 114 -15.80 12.14 14.48
N PHE A 115 -16.65 11.74 15.44
CA PHE A 115 -16.64 10.37 15.95
C PHE A 115 -16.97 9.33 14.85
N SER A 116 -18.06 9.54 14.10
CA SER A 116 -18.44 8.64 13.00
C SER A 116 -17.37 8.62 11.89
N LEU A 117 -16.76 9.78 11.61
CA LEU A 117 -15.69 9.89 10.62
C LEU A 117 -14.45 9.07 11.02
N PHE A 118 -13.99 9.17 12.27
CA PHE A 118 -12.82 8.42 12.75
C PHE A 118 -13.10 6.91 12.85
N ILE A 119 -14.23 6.51 13.40
CA ILE A 119 -14.61 5.08 13.51
C ILE A 119 -14.79 4.47 12.12
N GLY A 120 -15.49 5.16 11.21
CA GLY A 120 -15.65 4.71 9.82
C GLY A 120 -14.31 4.58 9.12
N THR A 121 -13.40 5.52 9.31
CA THR A 121 -12.04 5.47 8.73
C THR A 121 -11.22 4.31 9.30
N ALA A 122 -11.31 4.06 10.61
CA ALA A 122 -10.64 2.91 11.23
C ALA A 122 -11.18 1.58 10.70
N LEU A 123 -12.50 1.42 10.63
CA LEU A 123 -13.15 0.22 10.11
C LEU A 123 -12.81 -0.03 8.64
N MET A 124 -12.85 1.03 7.81
CA MET A 124 -12.41 0.95 6.42
C MET A 124 -10.95 0.50 6.32
N GLY A 125 -10.05 1.11 7.10
CA GLY A 125 -8.64 0.75 7.11
C GLY A 125 -8.40 -0.71 7.51
N VAL A 126 -9.08 -1.22 8.54
CA VAL A 126 -9.05 -2.64 8.93
C VAL A 126 -9.55 -3.51 7.78
N GLY A 127 -10.66 -3.16 7.14
CA GLY A 127 -11.21 -3.90 6.00
C GLY A 127 -10.22 -4.02 4.84
N ILE A 128 -9.57 -2.91 4.48
CA ILE A 128 -8.53 -2.88 3.44
C ILE A 128 -7.32 -3.74 3.86
N ALA A 129 -6.87 -3.60 5.10
CA ALA A 129 -5.70 -4.31 5.63
C ALA A 129 -5.85 -5.83 5.60
N ILE A 130 -7.03 -6.35 5.97
CA ILE A 130 -7.30 -7.79 5.96
C ILE A 130 -7.54 -8.35 4.54
N THR A 131 -7.94 -7.51 3.59
CA THR A 131 -8.15 -7.91 2.19
C THR A 131 -6.83 -8.26 1.50
N GLN A 132 -5.76 -7.49 1.73
CA GLN A 132 -4.50 -7.59 0.99
C GLN A 132 -3.84 -8.98 1.05
N PRO A 133 -3.64 -9.64 2.20
CA PRO A 133 -2.96 -10.94 2.25
C PRO A 133 -3.79 -12.11 1.68
N GLY A 134 -5.09 -11.95 1.50
CA GLY A 134 -5.95 -12.96 0.90
C GLY A 134 -5.81 -13.08 -0.62
N LEU A 135 -5.47 -11.99 -1.29
CA LEU A 135 -5.44 -11.91 -2.76
C LEU A 135 -4.32 -12.77 -3.40
N PRO A 136 -3.05 -12.77 -2.94
CA PRO A 136 -2.00 -13.59 -3.55
C PRO A 136 -2.30 -15.07 -3.53
N ALA A 137 -2.94 -15.58 -2.47
CA ALA A 137 -3.34 -16.98 -2.37
C ALA A 137 -4.39 -17.37 -3.43
N LEU A 138 -5.28 -16.43 -3.75
CA LEU A 138 -6.30 -16.61 -4.78
C LEU A 138 -5.71 -16.50 -6.20
N PHE A 139 -4.73 -15.61 -6.41
CA PHE A 139 -4.08 -15.45 -7.72
C PHE A 139 -3.38 -16.72 -8.19
N GLN A 140 -2.77 -17.47 -7.27
CA GLN A 140 -2.16 -18.76 -7.61
C GLN A 140 -3.17 -19.74 -8.25
N ARG A 141 -4.44 -19.62 -7.87
CA ARG A 141 -5.51 -20.49 -8.36
C ARG A 141 -6.27 -19.92 -9.56
N TRP A 142 -6.49 -18.60 -9.57
CA TRP A 142 -7.22 -17.94 -10.65
C TRP A 142 -6.40 -17.81 -11.92
N PHE A 143 -5.11 -17.49 -11.74
CA PHE A 143 -4.18 -17.18 -12.83
C PHE A 143 -3.06 -18.22 -12.93
N GLU A 144 -3.43 -19.49 -12.91
CA GLU A 144 -2.49 -20.61 -13.01
C GLU A 144 -1.54 -20.38 -14.19
N GLY A 145 -0.21 -20.38 -13.91
CA GLY A 145 0.83 -20.03 -14.88
C GLY A 145 0.96 -18.54 -15.20
N ARG A 146 0.10 -17.66 -14.64
CA ARG A 146 0.10 -16.19 -14.87
C ARG A 146 -0.12 -15.37 -13.58
N VAL A 147 0.35 -15.87 -12.44
CA VAL A 147 0.19 -15.22 -11.13
C VAL A 147 0.73 -13.79 -11.14
N GLN A 148 1.85 -13.57 -11.83
CA GLN A 148 2.45 -12.25 -12.00
C GLN A 148 1.48 -11.26 -12.69
N THR A 149 0.75 -11.72 -13.71
CA THR A 149 -0.25 -10.87 -14.40
C THR A 149 -1.35 -10.43 -13.44
N GLY A 150 -1.82 -11.34 -12.55
CA GLY A 150 -2.79 -10.99 -11.51
C GLY A 150 -2.27 -9.92 -10.55
N SER A 151 -1.02 -10.04 -10.10
CA SER A 151 -0.37 -9.05 -9.23
C SER A 151 -0.20 -7.71 -9.94
N ILE A 152 0.23 -7.69 -11.20
CA ILE A 152 0.35 -6.46 -12.01
C ILE A 152 -1.01 -5.80 -12.18
N THR A 153 -2.06 -6.59 -12.45
CA THR A 153 -3.44 -6.06 -12.59
C THR A 153 -3.92 -5.40 -11.29
N LEU A 154 -3.65 -6.02 -10.14
CA LEU A 154 -3.95 -5.42 -8.84
C LEU A 154 -3.21 -4.10 -8.63
N THR A 155 -1.89 -4.09 -8.87
CA THR A 155 -1.06 -2.88 -8.71
C THR A 155 -1.51 -1.78 -9.64
N LEU A 156 -1.82 -2.10 -10.90
CA LEU A 156 -2.38 -1.13 -11.85
C LEU A 156 -3.70 -0.54 -11.34
N GLY A 157 -4.59 -1.38 -10.81
CA GLY A 157 -5.82 -0.91 -10.16
C GLY A 157 -5.53 0.04 -9.00
N ILE A 158 -4.58 -0.31 -8.13
CA ILE A 158 -4.11 0.52 -7.00
C ILE A 158 -3.67 1.90 -7.51
N THR A 159 -2.72 1.95 -8.46
CA THR A 159 -2.15 3.22 -8.94
C THR A 159 -3.17 4.07 -9.67
N VAL A 160 -4.05 3.45 -10.49
CA VAL A 160 -5.14 4.19 -11.15
C VAL A 160 -6.15 4.72 -10.13
N GLY A 161 -6.48 3.92 -9.09
CA GLY A 161 -7.35 4.35 -8.00
C GLY A 161 -6.78 5.54 -7.23
N GLU A 162 -5.47 5.52 -6.93
CA GLU A 162 -4.75 6.64 -6.30
C GLU A 162 -4.86 7.92 -7.14
N MET A 163 -4.49 7.83 -8.40
CA MET A 163 -4.50 8.97 -9.32
C MET A 163 -5.92 9.54 -9.50
N VAL A 164 -6.88 8.69 -9.80
CA VAL A 164 -8.27 9.12 -10.06
C VAL A 164 -8.87 9.74 -8.80
N ALA A 165 -8.77 9.08 -7.66
CA ALA A 165 -9.35 9.60 -6.42
C ALA A 165 -8.73 10.94 -6.00
N ALA A 166 -7.41 11.05 -6.04
CA ALA A 166 -6.71 12.28 -5.70
C ALA A 166 -7.06 13.45 -6.65
N SER A 167 -7.30 13.14 -7.94
CA SER A 167 -7.57 14.16 -8.97
C SER A 167 -9.03 14.63 -8.96
N ILE A 168 -10.02 13.72 -8.86
CA ILE A 168 -11.42 14.03 -9.11
C ILE A 168 -12.24 14.36 -7.84
N SER A 169 -11.76 13.96 -6.65
CA SER A 169 -12.56 14.14 -5.42
C SER A 169 -12.92 15.60 -5.17
N ARG A 170 -11.97 16.51 -5.36
CA ARG A 170 -12.20 17.95 -5.17
C ARG A 170 -12.77 18.62 -6.40
N THR A 171 -12.19 18.36 -7.57
CA THR A 171 -12.51 19.09 -8.80
C THR A 171 -13.85 18.68 -9.41
N VAL A 172 -14.17 17.40 -9.41
CA VAL A 172 -15.37 16.86 -10.05
C VAL A 172 -16.45 16.55 -9.01
N LEU A 173 -16.15 15.65 -8.05
CA LEU A 173 -17.18 15.16 -7.14
C LEU A 173 -17.68 16.27 -6.22
N PHE A 174 -16.78 16.99 -5.56
CA PHE A 174 -17.19 18.11 -4.73
C PHE A 174 -17.76 19.26 -5.57
N GLY A 175 -17.23 19.50 -6.76
CA GLY A 175 -17.75 20.52 -7.68
C GLY A 175 -19.21 20.30 -8.07
N TRP A 176 -19.64 19.04 -8.19
CA TRP A 176 -21.04 18.68 -8.53
C TRP A 176 -21.95 18.57 -7.29
N LEU A 177 -21.42 17.95 -6.22
CA LEU A 177 -22.23 17.61 -5.05
C LEU A 177 -22.27 18.74 -4.01
N HIS A 178 -21.30 19.68 -4.06
CA HIS A 178 -21.13 20.79 -3.11
C HIS A 178 -21.07 20.32 -1.64
N SER A 179 -20.70 19.06 -1.43
CA SER A 179 -20.67 18.39 -0.14
C SER A 179 -19.49 17.42 -0.06
N TRP A 180 -18.69 17.54 1.01
CA TRP A 180 -17.64 16.55 1.28
C TRP A 180 -18.23 15.20 1.67
N GLN A 181 -19.37 15.19 2.37
CA GLN A 181 -20.11 13.98 2.71
C GLN A 181 -20.56 13.27 1.42
N GLY A 182 -21.15 14.01 0.46
CA GLY A 182 -21.52 13.49 -0.84
C GLY A 182 -20.34 12.85 -1.59
N THR A 183 -19.19 13.52 -1.57
CA THR A 183 -17.94 12.97 -2.16
C THR A 183 -17.55 11.65 -1.51
N MET A 184 -17.61 11.54 -0.19
CA MET A 184 -17.30 10.30 0.54
C MET A 184 -18.33 9.19 0.28
N VAL A 185 -19.62 9.55 0.13
CA VAL A 185 -20.67 8.59 -0.27
C VAL A 185 -20.35 7.97 -1.63
N VAL A 186 -19.90 8.75 -2.60
CA VAL A 186 -19.54 8.21 -3.93
C VAL A 186 -18.44 7.16 -3.79
N TRP A 187 -17.38 7.43 -3.02
CA TRP A 187 -16.33 6.44 -2.78
C TRP A 187 -16.86 5.22 -2.01
N GLY A 188 -17.73 5.42 -1.02
CA GLY A 188 -18.40 4.33 -0.31
C GLY A 188 -19.27 3.45 -1.22
N LEU A 189 -19.95 4.03 -2.22
CA LEU A 189 -20.69 3.28 -3.24
C LEU A 189 -19.76 2.50 -4.17
N VAL A 190 -18.59 3.05 -4.50
CA VAL A 190 -17.53 2.32 -5.23
C VAL A 190 -17.07 1.12 -4.40
N GLY A 191 -16.81 1.30 -3.10
CA GLY A 191 -16.46 0.21 -2.17
C GLY A 191 -17.55 -0.84 -2.07
N LEU A 192 -18.81 -0.41 -1.93
CA LEU A 192 -19.95 -1.31 -1.90
C LEU A 192 -20.08 -2.12 -3.20
N SER A 193 -19.93 -1.47 -4.36
CA SER A 193 -19.93 -2.17 -5.66
C SER A 193 -18.85 -3.25 -5.72
N CYS A 194 -17.64 -2.96 -5.18
CA CYS A 194 -16.54 -3.91 -5.12
C CYS A 194 -16.90 -5.12 -4.25
N ALA A 195 -17.50 -4.90 -3.06
CA ALA A 195 -17.95 -5.96 -2.18
C ALA A 195 -19.07 -6.81 -2.84
N LEU A 196 -20.03 -6.19 -3.50
CA LEU A 196 -21.11 -6.89 -4.22
C LEU A 196 -20.57 -7.72 -5.39
N VAL A 197 -19.70 -7.15 -6.23
CA VAL A 197 -19.05 -7.88 -7.32
C VAL A 197 -18.27 -9.08 -6.81
N TRP A 198 -17.60 -8.94 -5.65
CA TRP A 198 -16.92 -10.07 -5.01
C TRP A 198 -17.90 -11.15 -4.58
N LEU A 199 -18.92 -10.80 -3.80
CA LEU A 199 -19.84 -11.75 -3.20
C LEU A 199 -20.67 -12.53 -4.23
N PHE A 200 -21.06 -11.88 -5.34
CA PHE A 200 -21.94 -12.46 -6.37
C PHE A 200 -21.21 -12.89 -7.64
N GLY A 201 -20.08 -12.25 -7.99
CA GLY A 201 -19.35 -12.50 -9.23
C GLY A 201 -18.20 -13.50 -9.09
N VAL A 202 -17.60 -13.64 -7.90
CA VAL A 202 -16.40 -14.47 -7.71
C VAL A 202 -16.78 -15.86 -7.17
N PRO A 203 -16.25 -16.94 -7.76
CA PRO A 203 -16.50 -18.30 -7.29
C PRO A 203 -15.96 -18.50 -5.87
N ARG A 204 -16.78 -19.09 -5.00
CA ARG A 204 -16.40 -19.42 -3.62
C ARG A 204 -15.35 -20.53 -3.61
N THR A 205 -14.10 -20.18 -3.42
CA THR A 205 -12.99 -21.12 -3.37
C THR A 205 -12.36 -21.17 -1.97
N ARG A 206 -12.31 -22.36 -1.36
CA ARG A 206 -11.57 -22.56 -0.11
C ARG A 206 -10.09 -22.73 -0.45
N VAL A 207 -9.31 -21.66 -0.37
CA VAL A 207 -7.84 -21.70 -0.50
C VAL A 207 -7.27 -21.23 0.83
N GLY A 208 -6.71 -22.16 1.60
CA GLY A 208 -5.89 -21.83 2.77
C GLY A 208 -4.43 -21.61 2.34
N LEU A 209 -3.68 -20.84 3.11
CA LEU A 209 -2.23 -20.81 2.99
C LEU A 209 -1.66 -22.16 3.46
N SER A 210 -0.65 -22.68 2.75
CA SER A 210 0.03 -23.93 3.12
C SER A 210 0.56 -23.87 4.56
N ALA A 211 0.32 -24.92 5.34
CA ALA A 211 0.61 -24.97 6.78
C ALA A 211 2.10 -24.95 7.16
N GLY A 212 3.01 -24.86 6.17
CA GLY A 212 4.45 -25.10 6.37
C GLY A 212 5.31 -23.85 6.63
N THR A 213 4.76 -22.65 6.81
CA THR A 213 5.57 -21.44 7.08
C THR A 213 5.77 -21.26 8.58
N SER A 214 6.98 -21.50 9.07
CA SER A 214 7.39 -21.09 10.43
C SER A 214 7.45 -19.55 10.48
N TRP A 215 6.59 -18.93 11.28
CA TRP A 215 6.54 -17.49 11.48
C TRP A 215 7.52 -17.05 12.58
N GLU A 216 8.80 -17.31 12.39
CA GLU A 216 9.83 -16.77 13.28
C GLU A 216 10.15 -15.31 12.89
N LEU A 217 9.37 -14.37 13.39
CA LEU A 217 9.53 -12.94 13.11
C LEU A 217 10.70 -12.31 13.89
N GLY A 218 11.00 -12.84 15.09
CA GLY A 218 12.02 -12.27 15.99
C GLY A 218 13.39 -12.05 15.33
N PRO A 219 13.95 -13.04 14.62
CA PRO A 219 15.23 -12.89 13.92
C PRO A 219 15.21 -11.80 12.83
N LEU A 220 14.08 -11.59 12.15
CA LEU A 220 13.94 -10.56 11.11
C LEU A 220 13.98 -9.16 11.71
N PHE A 221 13.35 -8.92 12.86
CA PHE A 221 13.43 -7.65 13.58
C PHE A 221 14.83 -7.37 14.14
N ARG A 222 15.59 -8.41 14.50
CA ARG A 222 16.92 -8.28 15.09
C ARG A 222 18.06 -8.10 14.08
N SER A 223 17.80 -8.19 12.79
CA SER A 223 18.82 -8.07 11.73
C SER A 223 19.15 -6.61 11.41
N PRO A 224 20.34 -6.06 11.78
CA PRO A 224 20.70 -4.67 11.48
C PRO A 224 20.75 -4.36 9.97
N ARG A 225 21.03 -5.37 9.15
CA ARG A 225 21.10 -5.22 7.69
C ARG A 225 19.72 -5.02 7.07
N LEU A 226 18.68 -5.63 7.66
CA LEU A 226 17.30 -5.47 7.18
C LEU A 226 16.72 -4.13 7.62
N TRP A 227 17.20 -3.54 8.73
CA TRP A 227 16.76 -2.24 9.19
C TRP A 227 17.03 -1.12 8.18
N ALA A 228 18.12 -1.18 7.41
CA ALA A 228 18.36 -0.22 6.33
C ALA A 228 17.23 -0.22 5.29
N LEU A 229 16.72 -1.41 4.96
CA LEU A 229 15.59 -1.56 4.02
C LEU A 229 14.26 -1.16 4.64
N TYR A 230 14.02 -1.53 5.90
CA TYR A 230 12.83 -1.11 6.64
C TYR A 230 12.78 0.41 6.77
N THR A 231 13.91 1.07 7.03
CA THR A 231 14.01 2.54 7.08
C THR A 231 13.76 3.16 5.71
N CYS A 232 14.28 2.58 4.63
CA CYS A 232 13.98 3.05 3.27
C CYS A 232 12.49 2.92 2.95
N PHE A 233 11.87 1.78 3.29
CA PHE A 233 10.45 1.56 3.06
C PHE A 233 9.58 2.47 3.93
N GLY A 234 9.95 2.64 5.21
CA GLY A 234 9.28 3.54 6.13
C GLY A 234 9.37 5.00 5.70
N GLY A 235 10.56 5.46 5.31
CA GLY A 235 10.79 6.82 4.82
C GLY A 235 10.00 7.12 3.55
N GLN A 236 10.04 6.21 2.57
CA GLN A 236 9.26 6.32 1.33
C GLN A 236 7.76 6.38 1.61
N SER A 237 7.24 5.48 2.47
CA SER A 237 5.82 5.45 2.80
C SER A 237 5.40 6.71 3.58
N LEU A 238 6.22 7.19 4.51
CA LEU A 238 6.00 8.44 5.23
C LEU A 238 5.91 9.62 4.25
N VAL A 239 6.90 9.75 3.35
CA VAL A 239 6.91 10.81 2.32
C VAL A 239 5.64 10.75 1.47
N PHE A 240 5.28 9.58 0.98
CA PHE A 240 4.12 9.41 0.10
C PHE A 240 2.80 9.85 0.76
N PHE A 241 2.49 9.29 1.92
CA PHE A 241 1.23 9.60 2.60
C PHE A 241 1.18 11.03 3.13
N SER A 242 2.31 11.55 3.63
CA SER A 242 2.37 12.95 4.09
C SER A 242 2.24 13.94 2.94
N ALA A 243 2.89 13.69 1.81
CA ALA A 243 2.77 14.54 0.63
C ALA A 243 1.33 14.57 0.11
N ASN A 244 0.66 13.41 0.02
CA ASN A 244 -0.75 13.34 -0.35
C ASN A 244 -1.67 14.12 0.63
N THR A 245 -1.33 14.15 1.92
CA THR A 245 -2.12 14.87 2.93
C THR A 245 -1.90 16.36 2.86
N TRP A 246 -0.65 16.84 2.74
CA TRP A 246 -0.30 18.25 2.98
C TRP A 246 -0.01 19.08 1.72
N ILE A 247 0.13 18.45 0.55
CA ILE A 247 0.25 19.19 -0.72
C ILE A 247 -0.92 20.15 -0.93
N PRO A 248 -2.20 19.76 -0.72
CA PRO A 248 -3.31 20.67 -0.97
C PRO A 248 -3.26 21.96 -0.15
N ASP A 249 -2.89 21.86 1.12
CA ASP A 249 -2.88 23.03 2.03
C ASP A 249 -1.67 23.95 1.79
N SER A 250 -0.58 23.43 1.24
CA SER A 250 0.67 24.18 1.06
C SER A 250 0.80 24.91 -0.29
N VAL A 251 -0.13 24.69 -1.22
CA VAL A 251 -0.12 25.30 -2.56
C VAL A 251 -0.75 26.70 -2.55
N VAL A 252 -0.29 27.56 -3.44
CA VAL A 252 -0.89 28.90 -3.67
C VAL A 252 -2.37 28.78 -4.02
N GLY A 253 -3.21 29.51 -3.30
CA GLY A 253 -4.67 29.39 -3.38
C GLY A 253 -5.26 28.28 -2.52
N GLY A 254 -4.40 27.57 -1.78
CA GLY A 254 -4.77 26.53 -0.84
C GLY A 254 -5.45 25.31 -1.48
N PRO A 255 -6.14 24.51 -0.67
CA PRO A 255 -6.74 23.24 -1.12
C PRO A 255 -7.89 23.43 -2.13
N HIS A 256 -8.36 24.65 -2.32
CA HIS A 256 -9.40 25.00 -3.30
C HIS A 256 -8.87 25.23 -4.72
N SER A 257 -7.55 25.33 -4.88
CA SER A 257 -6.95 25.65 -6.17
C SER A 257 -6.90 24.44 -7.11
N THR A 258 -7.07 24.70 -8.41
CA THR A 258 -6.82 23.71 -9.46
C THR A 258 -5.38 23.19 -9.39
N LEU A 259 -4.45 24.03 -8.93
CA LEU A 259 -3.03 23.69 -8.80
C LEU A 259 -2.78 22.63 -7.74
N ALA A 260 -3.57 22.62 -6.64
CA ALA A 260 -3.53 21.54 -5.63
C ALA A 260 -3.92 20.20 -6.23
N SER A 261 -5.02 20.15 -6.98
CA SER A 261 -5.50 18.94 -7.64
C SER A 261 -4.53 18.45 -8.73
N LEU A 262 -3.94 19.36 -9.52
CA LEU A 262 -2.93 19.02 -10.51
C LEU A 262 -1.64 18.49 -9.88
N SER A 263 -1.22 19.06 -8.75
CA SER A 263 -0.04 18.59 -8.02
C SER A 263 -0.24 17.17 -7.46
N LEU A 264 -1.42 16.89 -6.90
CA LEU A 264 -1.76 15.52 -6.46
C LEU A 264 -1.89 14.55 -7.63
N ALA A 265 -2.51 14.98 -8.74
CA ALA A 265 -2.59 14.18 -9.96
C ALA A 265 -1.21 13.85 -10.51
N MET A 266 -0.29 14.81 -10.48
CA MET A 266 1.09 14.62 -10.93
C MET A 266 1.87 13.71 -9.98
N LEU A 267 1.77 13.92 -8.66
CA LEU A 267 2.41 13.08 -7.65
C LEU A 267 2.07 11.60 -7.85
N ASN A 268 0.79 11.30 -8.03
CA ASN A 268 0.31 9.91 -8.13
C ASN A 268 0.39 9.39 -9.58
N GLY A 269 0.10 10.23 -10.58
CA GLY A 269 0.07 9.83 -11.99
C GLY A 269 1.44 9.52 -12.57
N ILE A 270 2.50 10.23 -12.15
CA ILE A 270 3.87 10.00 -12.62
C ILE A 270 4.42 8.63 -12.20
N MET A 271 3.84 8.01 -11.19
CA MET A 271 4.24 6.66 -10.74
C MET A 271 3.97 5.62 -11.82
N ILE A 272 2.91 5.78 -12.62
CA ILE A 272 2.56 4.82 -13.70
C ILE A 272 3.68 4.70 -14.75
N PRO A 273 4.13 5.77 -15.42
CA PRO A 273 5.21 5.66 -16.41
C PRO A 273 6.55 5.26 -15.78
N VAL A 274 6.80 5.58 -14.50
CA VAL A 274 7.99 5.11 -13.78
C VAL A 274 7.93 3.59 -13.60
N ASP A 275 6.83 3.04 -13.11
CA ASP A 275 6.66 1.60 -12.89
C ASP A 275 6.73 0.83 -14.22
N VAL A 276 6.08 1.34 -15.28
CA VAL A 276 6.16 0.77 -16.63
C VAL A 276 7.60 0.81 -17.15
N GLY A 277 8.29 1.93 -16.98
CA GLY A 277 9.71 2.07 -17.38
C GLY A 277 10.61 1.07 -16.67
N LEU A 278 10.41 0.88 -15.36
CA LEU A 278 11.16 -0.11 -14.57
C LEU A 278 10.87 -1.55 -15.01
N LEU A 279 9.63 -1.88 -15.40
CA LEU A 279 9.27 -3.18 -15.96
C LEU A 279 9.95 -3.45 -17.30
N LEU A 280 10.06 -2.42 -18.16
CA LEU A 280 10.68 -2.52 -19.48
C LEU A 280 12.20 -2.66 -19.42
N LEU A 281 12.85 -2.18 -18.36
CA LEU A 281 14.31 -2.21 -18.19
C LEU A 281 14.91 -3.62 -18.09
N ARG A 282 14.13 -4.67 -17.93
CA ARG A 282 14.51 -6.11 -17.88
C ARG A 282 15.74 -6.45 -17.01
N ARG A 283 16.37 -5.47 -16.36
CA ARG A 283 17.56 -5.65 -15.54
C ARG A 283 17.18 -5.65 -14.05
N PRO A 284 17.77 -6.53 -13.24
CA PRO A 284 17.50 -6.55 -11.80
C PRO A 284 18.14 -5.32 -11.13
N PHE A 285 17.38 -4.25 -11.01
CA PHE A 285 17.81 -3.00 -10.34
C PHE A 285 17.63 -3.06 -8.83
N ALA A 286 16.63 -3.81 -8.36
CA ALA A 286 16.25 -3.87 -6.94
C ALA A 286 17.35 -4.47 -6.03
N ASN A 287 18.36 -5.15 -6.57
CA ASN A 287 19.52 -5.61 -5.82
C ASN A 287 20.71 -4.64 -5.89
N ARG A 288 20.52 -3.43 -6.41
CA ARG A 288 21.58 -2.45 -6.62
C ARG A 288 21.42 -1.28 -5.67
N ARG A 289 22.39 -1.06 -4.80
CA ARG A 289 22.43 0.06 -3.85
C ARG A 289 22.22 1.42 -4.52
N TRP A 290 22.86 1.67 -5.65
CA TRP A 290 22.76 2.95 -6.36
C TRP A 290 21.31 3.32 -6.70
N PHE A 291 20.46 2.32 -6.95
CA PHE A 291 19.05 2.53 -7.28
C PHE A 291 18.30 3.19 -6.11
N TYR A 292 18.50 2.71 -4.89
CA TYR A 292 17.87 3.27 -3.69
C TYR A 292 18.47 4.64 -3.31
N VAL A 293 19.78 4.84 -3.52
CA VAL A 293 20.44 6.13 -3.30
C VAL A 293 19.89 7.16 -4.31
N LEU A 294 19.78 6.82 -5.59
CA LEU A 294 19.23 7.70 -6.62
C LEU A 294 17.77 8.05 -6.30
N SER A 295 16.92 7.06 -5.99
CA SER A 295 15.52 7.32 -5.63
C SER A 295 15.41 8.24 -4.42
N GLY A 296 16.27 8.02 -3.41
CA GLY A 296 16.35 8.88 -2.24
C GLY A 296 16.76 10.31 -2.57
N ILE A 297 17.78 10.51 -3.39
CA ILE A 297 18.22 11.84 -3.84
C ILE A 297 17.09 12.56 -4.60
N VAL A 298 16.42 11.88 -5.54
CA VAL A 298 15.28 12.44 -6.26
C VAL A 298 14.18 12.85 -5.30
N THR A 299 13.89 12.03 -4.30
CA THR A 299 12.90 12.34 -3.25
C THR A 299 13.32 13.56 -2.42
N VAL A 300 14.60 13.66 -2.02
CA VAL A 300 15.11 14.84 -1.27
C VAL A 300 15.00 16.10 -2.10
N VAL A 301 15.36 16.05 -3.39
CA VAL A 301 15.21 17.20 -4.29
C VAL A 301 13.75 17.60 -4.45
N GLY A 302 12.85 16.61 -4.58
CA GLY A 302 11.42 16.85 -4.67
C GLY A 302 10.85 17.48 -3.39
N THR A 303 11.12 16.89 -2.22
CA THR A 303 10.59 17.36 -0.92
C THR A 303 11.23 18.67 -0.47
N GLY A 304 12.54 18.82 -0.63
CA GLY A 304 13.27 20.06 -0.33
C GLY A 304 12.89 21.19 -1.28
N GLY A 305 12.76 20.88 -2.57
CA GLY A 305 12.28 21.82 -3.57
C GLY A 305 10.83 22.26 -3.29
N TRP A 306 9.96 21.34 -2.85
CA TRP A 306 8.62 21.70 -2.40
C TRP A 306 8.64 22.68 -1.24
N LEU A 307 9.43 22.41 -0.21
CA LEU A 307 9.55 23.26 0.97
C LEU A 307 9.98 24.69 0.59
N LEU A 308 10.90 24.84 -0.36
CA LEU A 308 11.47 26.12 -0.74
C LEU A 308 10.67 26.82 -1.86
N TYR A 309 10.22 26.09 -2.88
CA TYR A 309 9.74 26.63 -4.15
C TYR A 309 8.36 26.12 -4.58
N CYS A 310 7.51 25.64 -3.65
CA CYS A 310 6.16 25.13 -4.00
C CYS A 310 5.23 26.18 -4.62
N ARG A 311 5.51 27.50 -4.43
CA ARG A 311 4.72 28.57 -5.04
C ARG A 311 5.03 28.77 -6.51
N GLU A 312 6.27 28.51 -6.92
CA GLU A 312 6.76 28.72 -8.28
C GLU A 312 6.59 27.50 -9.17
N GLN A 313 6.91 26.30 -8.64
CA GLN A 313 6.99 25.07 -9.41
C GLN A 313 6.35 23.85 -8.69
N PRO A 314 5.09 23.93 -8.23
CA PRO A 314 4.49 22.85 -7.44
C PRO A 314 4.36 21.53 -8.22
N ILE A 315 4.00 21.59 -9.51
CA ILE A 315 3.83 20.39 -10.35
C ILE A 315 5.15 19.65 -10.52
N LEU A 316 6.26 20.39 -10.73
CA LEU A 316 7.59 19.80 -10.88
C LEU A 316 8.02 19.05 -9.62
N PHE A 317 7.89 19.68 -8.45
CA PHE A 317 8.32 19.05 -7.21
C PHE A 317 7.40 17.90 -6.78
N ALA A 318 6.10 17.99 -7.04
CA ALA A 318 5.19 16.86 -6.89
C ALA A 318 5.60 15.67 -7.77
N ALA A 319 5.96 15.92 -9.04
CA ALA A 319 6.46 14.89 -9.95
C ALA A 319 7.76 14.25 -9.44
N LEU A 320 8.72 15.04 -8.97
CA LEU A 320 9.98 14.51 -8.41
C LEU A 320 9.76 13.66 -7.18
N ILE A 321 8.86 14.08 -6.26
CA ILE A 321 8.45 13.25 -5.12
C ILE A 321 7.87 11.92 -5.62
N GLY A 322 6.92 11.97 -6.57
CA GLY A 322 6.29 10.77 -7.15
C GLY A 322 7.28 9.82 -7.80
N VAL A 323 8.22 10.34 -8.60
CA VAL A 323 9.29 9.53 -9.24
C VAL A 323 10.15 8.83 -8.20
N GLY A 324 10.65 9.56 -7.20
CA GLY A 324 11.51 8.99 -6.17
C GLY A 324 10.77 7.94 -5.33
N VAL A 325 9.53 8.21 -4.95
CA VAL A 325 8.67 7.29 -4.21
C VAL A 325 8.39 6.02 -5.01
N ALA A 326 7.99 6.13 -6.30
CA ALA A 326 7.71 4.98 -7.16
C ALA A 326 8.94 4.09 -7.34
N MET A 327 10.10 4.69 -7.66
CA MET A 327 11.36 3.93 -7.77
C MET A 327 11.66 3.14 -6.50
N ASN A 328 11.56 3.79 -5.34
CA ASN A 328 11.87 3.15 -4.05
C ASN A 328 10.88 2.02 -3.73
N PHE A 329 9.59 2.27 -3.91
CA PHE A 329 8.53 1.30 -3.67
C PHE A 329 8.69 0.05 -4.55
N ALA A 330 8.88 0.23 -5.87
CA ALA A 330 9.07 -0.88 -6.80
C ALA A 330 10.26 -1.76 -6.43
N GLY A 331 11.40 -1.12 -6.04
CA GLY A 331 12.58 -1.84 -5.60
C GLY A 331 12.37 -2.64 -4.32
N LEU A 332 11.82 -2.00 -3.30
CA LEU A 332 11.63 -2.60 -1.98
C LEU A 332 10.53 -3.67 -1.98
N PHE A 333 9.50 -3.50 -2.79
CA PHE A 333 8.42 -4.50 -2.89
C PHE A 333 8.90 -5.80 -3.55
N ALA A 334 9.84 -5.71 -4.49
CA ALA A 334 10.48 -6.86 -5.10
C ALA A 334 11.55 -7.53 -4.20
N PHE A 335 12.08 -6.80 -3.24
CA PHE A 335 13.22 -7.20 -2.43
C PHE A 335 13.03 -8.53 -1.68
N PRO A 336 11.94 -8.78 -0.92
CA PRO A 336 11.77 -10.04 -0.20
C PRO A 336 11.84 -11.27 -1.10
N ALA A 337 11.24 -11.22 -2.28
CA ALA A 337 11.25 -12.32 -3.24
C ALA A 337 12.64 -12.58 -3.85
N MET A 338 13.52 -11.57 -3.85
CA MET A 338 14.87 -11.69 -4.43
C MET A 338 15.92 -12.20 -3.44
N VAL A 339 15.70 -11.98 -2.14
CA VAL A 339 16.75 -12.22 -1.12
C VAL A 339 16.40 -13.32 -0.13
N ALA A 340 15.12 -13.64 0.04
CA ALA A 340 14.66 -14.62 1.00
C ALA A 340 14.34 -15.97 0.34
N GLU A 341 14.55 -17.05 1.10
CA GLU A 341 14.03 -18.36 0.71
C GLU A 341 12.50 -18.31 0.58
N PRO A 342 11.89 -19.13 -0.28
CA PRO A 342 10.43 -19.11 -0.52
C PRO A 342 9.59 -19.17 0.74
N SER A 343 10.03 -19.94 1.76
CA SER A 343 9.39 -20.06 3.07
C SER A 343 9.45 -18.78 3.93
N ARG A 344 10.39 -17.87 3.66
CA ARG A 344 10.65 -16.65 4.42
C ARG A 344 10.20 -15.37 3.71
N VAL A 345 9.81 -15.44 2.44
CA VAL A 345 9.34 -14.26 1.69
C VAL A 345 8.15 -13.60 2.40
N ALA A 346 7.14 -14.37 2.76
CA ALA A 346 5.95 -13.82 3.41
C ALA A 346 6.23 -13.22 4.80
N PRO A 347 6.97 -13.87 5.72
CA PRO A 347 7.37 -13.26 6.99
C PRO A 347 8.19 -11.97 6.82
N LEU A 348 9.17 -11.95 5.91
CA LEU A 348 10.00 -10.78 5.65
C LEU A 348 9.16 -9.61 5.10
N THR A 349 8.26 -9.89 4.16
CA THR A 349 7.32 -8.90 3.64
C THR A 349 6.42 -8.35 4.75
N ALA A 350 5.89 -9.20 5.63
CA ALA A 350 5.04 -8.77 6.73
C ALA A 350 5.79 -7.84 7.69
N VAL A 351 7.03 -8.15 8.08
CA VAL A 351 7.86 -7.28 8.94
C VAL A 351 8.15 -5.95 8.24
N MET A 352 8.52 -5.99 6.97
CA MET A 352 8.80 -4.78 6.19
C MET A 352 7.57 -3.87 6.09
N LEU A 353 6.40 -4.43 5.79
CA LEU A 353 5.15 -3.67 5.70
C LEU A 353 4.73 -3.12 7.06
N THR A 354 4.81 -3.93 8.13
CA THR A 354 4.47 -3.49 9.49
C THR A 354 5.34 -2.33 9.93
N THR A 355 6.67 -2.45 9.81
CA THR A 355 7.61 -1.39 10.20
C THR A 355 7.47 -0.15 9.32
N GLY A 356 7.29 -0.34 8.01
CA GLY A 356 7.14 0.76 7.07
C GLY A 356 5.86 1.54 7.26
N TYR A 357 4.74 0.87 7.43
CA TYR A 357 3.47 1.55 7.69
C TYR A 357 3.40 2.15 9.10
N ALA A 358 4.07 1.56 10.10
CA ALA A 358 4.21 2.20 11.41
C ALA A 358 4.96 3.55 11.31
N CYS A 359 6.04 3.61 10.53
CA CYS A 359 6.73 4.88 10.23
C CYS A 359 5.84 5.85 9.45
N ALA A 360 5.11 5.33 8.44
CA ALA A 360 4.25 6.14 7.59
C ALA A 360 3.10 6.81 8.36
N PHE A 361 2.59 6.15 9.40
CA PHE A 361 1.59 6.72 10.30
C PHE A 361 2.05 8.05 10.92
N CYS A 362 3.31 8.14 11.30
CA CYS A 362 3.85 9.34 11.96
C CYS A 362 3.86 10.57 11.04
N GLY A 363 3.97 10.40 9.73
CA GLY A 363 4.20 11.50 8.81
C GLY A 363 3.08 12.53 8.73
N PRO A 364 1.85 12.17 8.33
CA PRO A 364 0.74 13.11 8.29
C PRO A 364 0.41 13.70 9.66
N PHE A 365 0.50 12.90 10.73
CA PHE A 365 0.27 13.36 12.11
C PHE A 365 1.28 14.42 12.54
N LEU A 366 2.58 14.15 12.37
CA LEU A 366 3.64 15.13 12.73
C LEU A 366 3.55 16.39 11.89
N GLY A 367 3.11 16.29 10.63
CA GLY A 367 2.85 17.45 9.79
C GLY A 367 1.74 18.34 10.36
N GLY A 368 0.66 17.75 10.85
CA GLY A 368 -0.43 18.48 11.51
C GLY A 368 0.02 19.16 12.80
N VAL A 369 0.74 18.43 13.65
CA VAL A 369 1.32 18.99 14.87
C VAL A 369 2.26 20.17 14.57
N ALA A 370 3.05 20.09 13.49
CA ALA A 370 3.94 21.20 13.11
C ALA A 370 3.18 22.48 12.77
N ILE A 371 1.99 22.37 12.17
CA ILE A 371 1.13 23.53 11.91
C ILE A 371 0.51 24.05 13.22
N ASP A 372 -0.04 23.19 14.06
CA ASP A 372 -0.69 23.57 15.32
C ASP A 372 0.28 24.24 16.30
N LEU A 373 1.58 23.92 16.24
CA LEU A 373 2.64 24.60 17.01
C LEU A 373 3.05 25.97 16.44
N GLY A 374 2.31 26.49 15.47
CA GLY A 374 2.54 27.83 14.88
C GLY A 374 3.45 27.81 13.65
N GLY A 375 3.75 26.63 13.09
CA GLY A 375 4.41 26.53 11.79
C GLY A 375 3.49 27.03 10.68
N GLY A 376 4.03 27.62 9.61
CA GLY A 376 3.23 28.00 8.43
C GLY A 376 2.82 26.77 7.60
N ASP A 377 2.02 27.00 6.55
CA ASP A 377 1.46 25.96 5.65
C ASP A 377 2.50 25.00 5.05
N ARG A 378 3.78 25.35 5.07
CA ARG A 378 4.89 24.51 4.61
C ARG A 378 5.55 23.68 5.71
N SER A 379 5.24 23.95 7.00
CA SER A 379 5.87 23.26 8.13
C SER A 379 5.69 21.73 8.11
N PRO A 380 4.59 21.16 7.57
CA PRO A 380 4.47 19.72 7.40
C PRO A 380 5.55 19.08 6.55
N PHE A 381 6.20 19.85 5.66
CA PHE A 381 7.28 19.34 4.83
C PHE A 381 8.63 19.20 5.55
N LEU A 382 8.80 19.79 6.73
CA LEU A 382 10.02 19.60 7.54
C LEU A 382 10.23 18.12 7.92
N PRO A 383 9.29 17.41 8.55
CA PRO A 383 9.43 15.98 8.82
C PRO A 383 9.53 15.14 7.55
N ILE A 384 8.90 15.57 6.43
CA ILE A 384 8.98 14.86 5.15
C ILE A 384 10.42 14.94 4.57
N VAL A 385 11.04 16.12 4.59
CA VAL A 385 12.43 16.30 4.16
C VAL A 385 13.38 15.52 5.07
N ALA A 386 13.18 15.57 6.39
CA ALA A 386 13.98 14.79 7.32
C ALA A 386 13.91 13.27 7.03
N ALA A 387 12.70 12.75 6.78
CA ALA A 387 12.50 11.35 6.42
C ALA A 387 13.19 10.99 5.09
N SER A 388 13.12 11.86 4.10
CA SER A 388 13.79 11.63 2.81
C SER A 388 15.32 11.64 2.93
N LEU A 389 15.90 12.49 3.79
CA LEU A 389 17.34 12.47 4.11
C LEU A 389 17.74 11.19 4.84
N ILE A 390 16.97 10.77 5.85
CA ILE A 390 17.18 9.51 6.56
C ILE A 390 17.14 8.33 5.57
N MET A 391 16.22 8.36 4.61
CA MET A 391 16.11 7.34 3.57
C MET A 391 17.38 7.26 2.72
N VAL A 392 17.96 8.39 2.28
CA VAL A 392 19.24 8.41 1.55
C VAL A 392 20.37 7.82 2.39
N VAL A 393 20.49 8.23 3.66
CA VAL A 393 21.51 7.69 4.58
C VAL A 393 21.34 6.19 4.79
N ALA A 394 20.10 5.70 4.95
CA ALA A 394 19.82 4.28 5.05
C ALA A 394 20.19 3.53 3.76
N ALA A 395 19.85 4.11 2.60
CA ALA A 395 20.18 3.54 1.28
C ALA A 395 21.71 3.35 1.09
N THR A 396 22.54 4.25 1.65
CA THR A 396 24.01 4.09 1.61
C THR A 396 24.51 2.89 2.39
N ARG A 397 23.74 2.34 3.30
CA ARG A 397 24.08 1.15 4.11
C ARG A 397 23.56 -0.16 3.52
N ILE A 398 22.78 -0.10 2.45
CA ILE A 398 22.37 -1.29 1.71
C ILE A 398 23.61 -1.85 0.99
N PRO A 399 23.91 -3.15 1.07
CA PRO A 399 25.02 -3.76 0.36
C PRO A 399 24.92 -3.51 -1.15
N ALA A 400 26.03 -3.24 -1.83
CA ALA A 400 26.04 -2.94 -3.28
C ALA A 400 25.45 -4.08 -4.13
N ARG A 401 25.56 -5.32 -3.62
CA ARG A 401 24.83 -6.49 -4.10
C ARG A 401 24.34 -7.23 -2.88
N LEU A 402 23.06 -7.54 -2.84
CA LEU A 402 22.48 -8.32 -1.75
C LEU A 402 22.87 -9.78 -1.97
N PRO A 403 23.63 -10.42 -1.02
CA PRO A 403 23.96 -11.83 -1.16
C PRO A 403 22.69 -12.67 -1.05
N ALA A 404 22.59 -13.70 -1.86
CA ALA A 404 21.57 -14.73 -1.70
C ALA A 404 21.63 -15.24 -0.24
N GLY A 405 20.47 -15.29 0.45
CA GLY A 405 20.42 -15.76 1.83
C GLY A 405 20.49 -14.68 2.93
N LEU A 406 20.32 -13.39 2.62
CA LEU A 406 20.27 -12.33 3.63
C LEU A 406 19.11 -12.48 4.64
N GLY A 407 18.14 -13.31 4.36
CA GLY A 407 17.09 -13.78 5.28
C GLY A 407 17.45 -15.05 6.06
N GLN A 408 18.60 -15.66 5.79
CA GLN A 408 19.08 -16.78 6.59
C GLN A 408 19.64 -16.21 7.90
N VAL A 409 18.84 -16.30 8.95
CA VAL A 409 19.41 -16.32 10.30
C VAL A 409 20.36 -17.51 10.33
N ARG A 410 21.61 -17.32 10.80
CA ARG A 410 22.51 -18.41 11.12
C ARG A 410 21.76 -19.40 12.02
N GLY A 411 21.01 -20.27 11.38
CA GLY A 411 20.31 -21.39 12.01
C GLY A 411 21.32 -22.50 12.18
N ARG A 412 21.29 -23.13 13.36
CA ARG A 412 21.94 -24.36 13.78
C ARG A 412 22.58 -25.16 12.64
N PRO A 413 23.82 -25.59 12.80
CA PRO A 413 24.38 -26.59 11.91
C PRO A 413 23.41 -27.79 11.82
N PRO A 414 23.30 -28.45 10.64
CA PRO A 414 22.50 -29.65 10.52
C PRO A 414 22.95 -30.63 11.63
N ALA A 415 21.97 -31.21 12.31
CA ALA A 415 22.25 -32.27 13.27
C ALA A 415 23.10 -33.33 12.59
N PRO A 416 24.15 -33.88 13.22
CA PRO A 416 24.95 -34.95 12.64
C PRO A 416 23.98 -36.09 12.27
N ALA A 417 24.11 -36.57 11.03
CA ALA A 417 23.38 -37.76 10.57
C ALA A 417 23.72 -38.89 11.56
N GLU A 418 22.71 -39.37 12.27
CA GLU A 418 22.84 -40.58 13.07
C GLU A 418 23.16 -41.73 12.09
N SER A 419 24.37 -42.25 12.26
CA SER A 419 24.87 -43.42 11.58
C SER A 419 24.25 -44.71 12.10
#